data_66c16523c7c15b3478e35cf31f6c3fd1
#
_entry.id   66c16523c7c15b3478e35cf31f6c3fd1
#
_cell.length_a   1.000
_cell.length_b   1.000
_cell.length_c   1.000
_cell.angle_alpha   90.00
_cell.angle_beta   90.00
_cell.angle_gamma   90.00
#
_symmetry.space_group_name_H-M   'P 1'
#
loop_
_entity.id
_entity.type
_entity.pdbx_description
1 polymer ?
#
loop_
_entity_poly.entity_id
_entity_poly.type
_entity_poly.pdbx_seq_one_letter_code
_entity_poly.pdbx_strand_id
1 'polypeptide(L)'
;IHSTSTMPATPEFLESDIRVKPELDGLGALGGLGWYCIGASLWAKGYQLPTSVTALPDSTRNDAGVILSITVSLLWDQPNQTLATIHCSFLSYTSMDLAIGGSNGSLHLRDFIIPYGETSASFDLTLGAKFVDLHIGWNVRPEEVHVANELPQEALMVQEFSRLVAGIRDCGSKPSTKWLEISRKTQLVVDAVNKSLELGCKPVCL
;
A
#
# COMPACT_ATOMS: atom_id res chain seq x y z
N ILE A 1 8.71 7.16 -1.23
CA ILE A 1 7.95 5.91 -1.41
C ILE A 1 6.93 6.14 -2.51
N HIS A 2 6.78 5.19 -3.40
CA HIS A 2 5.74 5.20 -4.43
C HIS A 2 5.03 3.85 -4.44
N SER A 3 3.70 3.86 -4.37
CA SER A 3 2.89 2.65 -4.36
C SER A 3 1.68 2.79 -5.26
N THR A 4 1.47 1.78 -6.11
CA THR A 4 0.37 1.77 -7.07
C THR A 4 -0.39 0.45 -6.96
N SER A 5 -1.70 0.53 -6.90
CA SER A 5 -2.59 -0.63 -7.00
C SER A 5 -3.74 -0.29 -7.92
N THR A 6 -3.77 -0.93 -9.08
CA THR A 6 -4.78 -0.65 -10.12
C THR A 6 -5.28 -1.93 -10.76
N MET A 7 -6.49 -1.89 -11.27
CA MET A 7 -7.10 -2.95 -12.07
C MET A 7 -8.05 -2.37 -13.13
N PRO A 8 -8.11 -2.94 -14.34
CA PRO A 8 -9.07 -2.52 -15.34
C PRO A 8 -10.42 -3.20 -15.05
N ALA A 9 -11.29 -2.52 -14.32
CA ALA A 9 -12.63 -3.01 -14.02
C ALA A 9 -13.46 -3.16 -15.30
N THR A 10 -14.21 -4.26 -15.38
CA THR A 10 -15.15 -4.49 -16.49
C THR A 10 -16.37 -3.57 -16.37
N PRO A 11 -17.13 -3.33 -17.45
CA PRO A 11 -18.39 -2.59 -17.35
C PRO A 11 -19.36 -3.19 -16.33
N GLU A 12 -19.45 -4.53 -16.27
CA GLU A 12 -20.27 -5.23 -15.29
C GLU A 12 -19.83 -4.96 -13.84
N PHE A 13 -18.51 -4.95 -13.57
CA PHE A 13 -17.98 -4.58 -12.26
C PHE A 13 -18.38 -3.15 -11.89
N LEU A 14 -18.21 -2.18 -12.81
CA LEU A 14 -18.54 -0.78 -12.58
C LEU A 14 -20.04 -0.54 -12.38
N GLU A 15 -20.89 -1.45 -12.85
CA GLU A 15 -22.35 -1.37 -12.70
C GLU A 15 -22.85 -2.09 -11.43
N SER A 16 -22.30 -3.26 -11.10
CA SER A 16 -22.94 -4.18 -10.15
C SER A 16 -22.12 -4.58 -8.93
N ASP A 17 -20.78 -4.42 -8.96
CA ASP A 17 -19.92 -4.86 -7.85
C ASP A 17 -20.21 -4.06 -6.57
N ILE A 18 -20.07 -4.73 -5.42
CA ILE A 18 -20.29 -4.11 -4.10
C ILE A 18 -19.38 -2.93 -3.85
N ARG A 19 -18.16 -2.93 -4.41
CA ARG A 19 -17.14 -1.90 -4.22
C ARG A 19 -17.45 -0.58 -4.92
N VAL A 20 -18.46 -0.57 -5.80
CA VAL A 20 -18.91 0.64 -6.49
C VAL A 20 -20.27 1.15 -6.00
N LYS A 21 -20.78 0.56 -4.92
CA LYS A 21 -22.07 0.90 -4.30
C LYS A 21 -21.88 1.51 -2.91
N PRO A 22 -22.32 2.75 -2.68
CA PRO A 22 -22.04 3.46 -1.43
C PRO A 22 -22.68 2.79 -0.20
N GLU A 23 -23.80 2.10 -0.38
CA GLU A 23 -24.52 1.40 0.68
C GLU A 23 -23.89 0.05 1.08
N LEU A 24 -22.94 -0.47 0.29
CA LEU A 24 -22.30 -1.77 0.54
C LEU A 24 -20.85 -1.64 0.98
N ASP A 25 -20.02 -0.93 0.22
CA ASP A 25 -18.60 -0.71 0.56
C ASP A 25 -18.31 0.79 0.79
N GLY A 26 -18.74 1.67 -0.12
CA GLY A 26 -18.63 3.12 0.01
C GLY A 26 -17.24 3.72 -0.19
N LEU A 27 -16.15 2.99 0.01
CA LEU A 27 -14.78 3.48 -0.12
C LEU A 27 -14.19 3.29 -1.52
N GLY A 28 -14.78 2.39 -2.33
CA GLY A 28 -14.37 2.15 -3.70
C GLY A 28 -12.90 1.76 -3.85
N ALA A 29 -12.22 2.36 -4.83
CA ALA A 29 -10.80 2.07 -5.09
C ALA A 29 -9.89 2.44 -3.90
N LEU A 30 -10.24 3.44 -3.11
CA LEU A 30 -9.47 3.81 -1.91
C LEU A 30 -9.49 2.68 -0.87
N GLY A 31 -10.65 2.09 -0.60
CA GLY A 31 -10.79 0.98 0.34
C GLY A 31 -10.26 -0.33 -0.23
N GLY A 32 -10.66 -0.68 -1.45
CA GLY A 32 -10.34 -1.97 -2.06
C GLY A 32 -8.88 -2.13 -2.52
N LEU A 33 -8.24 -1.05 -2.96
CA LEU A 33 -6.88 -1.05 -3.49
C LEU A 33 -5.93 -0.15 -2.69
N GLY A 34 -6.39 1.04 -2.32
CA GLY A 34 -5.58 2.02 -1.59
C GLY A 34 -5.19 1.55 -0.20
N TRP A 35 -5.99 0.71 0.44
CA TRP A 35 -5.68 0.06 1.72
C TRP A 35 -4.31 -0.60 1.73
N TYR A 36 -3.99 -1.37 0.68
CA TYR A 36 -2.71 -2.06 0.55
C TYR A 36 -1.56 -1.09 0.36
N CYS A 37 -1.74 -0.07 -0.49
CA CYS A 37 -0.73 0.96 -0.74
C CYS A 37 -0.41 1.78 0.51
N ILE A 38 -1.44 2.15 1.29
CA ILE A 38 -1.30 2.83 2.58
C ILE A 38 -0.56 1.92 3.57
N GLY A 39 -0.98 0.64 3.67
CA GLY A 39 -0.35 -0.34 4.53
C GLY A 39 1.13 -0.55 4.22
N ALA A 40 1.50 -0.66 2.95
CA ALA A 40 2.89 -0.78 2.50
C ALA A 40 3.71 0.48 2.82
N SER A 41 3.13 1.67 2.64
CA SER A 41 3.79 2.94 2.98
C SER A 41 4.01 3.08 4.49
N LEU A 42 3.03 2.70 5.30
CA LEU A 42 3.17 2.66 6.77
C LEU A 42 4.20 1.63 7.20
N TRP A 43 4.22 0.44 6.58
CA TRP A 43 5.25 -0.58 6.84
C TRP A 43 6.65 -0.04 6.58
N ALA A 44 6.87 0.61 5.45
CA ALA A 44 8.17 1.23 5.10
C ALA A 44 8.61 2.31 6.10
N LYS A 45 7.67 2.90 6.84
CA LYS A 45 7.91 3.89 7.91
C LYS A 45 7.84 3.30 9.32
N GLY A 46 7.93 1.96 9.48
CA GLY A 46 7.81 1.31 10.78
C GLY A 46 6.46 1.56 11.46
N TYR A 47 5.40 1.73 10.69
CA TYR A 47 4.04 2.05 11.13
C TYR A 47 3.91 3.37 11.89
N GLN A 48 4.81 4.33 11.66
CA GLN A 48 4.60 5.71 12.09
C GLN A 48 3.54 6.36 11.22
N LEU A 49 2.59 7.07 11.84
CA LEU A 49 1.60 7.84 11.08
C LEU A 49 2.26 8.99 10.34
N PRO A 50 1.79 9.35 9.13
CA PRO A 50 2.26 10.55 8.45
C PRO A 50 1.86 11.82 9.22
N THR A 51 2.64 12.86 9.13
CA THR A 51 2.31 14.18 9.70
C THR A 51 1.13 14.81 8.99
N SER A 52 1.02 14.58 7.68
CA SER A 52 -0.13 15.04 6.90
C SER A 52 -0.46 14.09 5.73
N VAL A 53 -1.74 14.12 5.37
CA VAL A 53 -2.34 13.35 4.27
C VAL A 53 -3.06 14.31 3.34
N THR A 54 -2.82 14.20 2.04
CA THR A 54 -3.44 15.06 1.03
C THR A 54 -3.95 14.23 -0.14
N ALA A 55 -5.24 14.27 -0.40
CA ALA A 55 -5.81 13.77 -1.66
C ALA A 55 -5.47 14.74 -2.79
N LEU A 56 -5.09 14.23 -3.97
CA LEU A 56 -4.86 15.08 -5.13
C LEU A 56 -6.17 15.30 -5.91
N PRO A 57 -6.29 16.39 -6.69
CA PRO A 57 -7.54 16.76 -7.35
C PRO A 57 -7.86 15.94 -8.62
N ASP A 58 -7.20 14.80 -8.81
CA ASP A 58 -7.39 13.89 -9.95
C ASP A 58 -8.42 12.77 -9.67
N SER A 59 -9.16 12.85 -8.56
CA SER A 59 -10.09 11.78 -8.19
C SER A 59 -11.26 11.66 -9.18
N THR A 60 -11.51 10.42 -9.61
CA THR A 60 -12.67 10.07 -10.43
C THR A 60 -13.69 9.33 -9.57
N ARG A 61 -14.97 9.66 -9.71
CA ARG A 61 -16.07 9.03 -8.99
C ARG A 61 -17.13 8.55 -9.97
N ASN A 62 -17.91 7.55 -9.56
CA ASN A 62 -19.13 7.19 -10.28
C ASN A 62 -20.28 8.16 -9.92
N ASP A 63 -21.43 8.00 -10.58
CA ASP A 63 -22.63 8.82 -10.37
C ASP A 63 -23.17 8.73 -8.93
N ALA A 64 -22.89 7.66 -8.22
CA ALA A 64 -23.25 7.46 -6.81
C ALA A 64 -22.21 8.06 -5.83
N GLY A 65 -21.15 8.69 -6.34
CA GLY A 65 -20.12 9.36 -5.53
C GLY A 65 -18.99 8.46 -5.03
N VAL A 66 -18.97 7.17 -5.39
CA VAL A 66 -17.92 6.23 -4.97
C VAL A 66 -16.63 6.48 -5.77
N ILE A 67 -15.49 6.45 -5.09
CA ILE A 67 -14.17 6.68 -5.68
C ILE A 67 -13.78 5.52 -6.60
N LEU A 68 -13.58 5.81 -7.87
CA LEU A 68 -13.07 4.85 -8.87
C LEU A 68 -11.57 4.98 -9.10
N SER A 69 -11.02 6.17 -8.91
CA SER A 69 -9.59 6.44 -9.05
C SER A 69 -9.18 7.62 -8.17
N ILE A 70 -8.01 7.53 -7.54
CA ILE A 70 -7.48 8.60 -6.69
C ILE A 70 -5.97 8.51 -6.56
N THR A 71 -5.32 9.67 -6.48
CA THR A 71 -3.92 9.80 -6.06
C THR A 71 -3.85 10.51 -4.71
N VAL A 72 -2.96 10.04 -3.84
CA VAL A 72 -2.79 10.54 -2.46
C VAL A 72 -1.32 10.79 -2.17
N SER A 73 -1.04 11.83 -1.41
CA SER A 73 0.28 12.15 -0.86
C SER A 73 0.28 12.00 0.66
N LEU A 74 1.26 11.29 1.20
CA LEU A 74 1.52 11.15 2.64
C LEU A 74 2.87 11.77 2.96
N LEU A 75 2.92 12.66 3.95
CA LEU A 75 4.14 13.36 4.36
C LEU A 75 4.52 12.99 5.80
N TRP A 76 5.80 12.64 6.00
CA TRP A 76 6.44 12.51 7.31
C TRP A 76 7.54 13.57 7.41
N ASP A 77 7.41 14.50 8.35
CA ASP A 77 8.39 15.58 8.53
C ASP A 77 9.62 15.12 9.32
N GLN A 78 9.46 14.19 10.27
CA GLN A 78 10.48 13.77 11.21
C GLN A 78 10.61 12.24 11.27
N PRO A 79 11.79 11.71 11.62
CA PRO A 79 13.09 12.38 11.79
C PRO A 79 13.75 12.78 10.46
N ASN A 80 13.35 12.11 9.36
CA ASN A 80 13.79 12.41 8.00
C ASN A 80 12.56 12.64 7.14
N GLN A 81 12.50 13.79 6.48
CA GLN A 81 11.40 14.10 5.58
C GLN A 81 11.22 12.98 4.56
N THR A 82 10.04 12.40 4.55
CA THR A 82 9.67 11.31 3.63
C THR A 82 8.33 11.64 2.99
N LEU A 83 8.27 11.49 1.69
CA LEU A 83 7.05 11.60 0.92
C LEU A 83 6.67 10.22 0.40
N ALA A 84 5.40 9.84 0.54
CA ALA A 84 4.82 8.72 -0.19
C ALA A 84 3.74 9.24 -1.14
N THR A 85 3.76 8.73 -2.37
CA THR A 85 2.68 8.92 -3.35
C THR A 85 2.00 7.59 -3.57
N ILE A 86 0.69 7.58 -3.48
CA ILE A 86 -0.16 6.41 -3.63
C ILE A 86 -1.12 6.67 -4.79
N HIS A 87 -1.23 5.72 -5.71
CA HIS A 87 -2.27 5.73 -6.73
C HIS A 87 -3.07 4.44 -6.69
N CYS A 88 -4.40 4.56 -6.65
CA CYS A 88 -5.29 3.40 -6.73
C CYS A 88 -6.45 3.69 -7.69
N SER A 89 -6.77 2.70 -8.55
CA SER A 89 -7.74 2.91 -9.63
C SER A 89 -8.37 1.60 -10.10
N PHE A 90 -9.69 1.61 -10.28
CA PHE A 90 -10.44 0.60 -11.02
C PHE A 90 -10.48 0.88 -12.54
N LEU A 91 -9.84 1.95 -12.98
CA LEU A 91 -9.93 2.43 -14.37
C LEU A 91 -8.62 2.30 -15.14
N SER A 92 -7.60 1.71 -14.53
CA SER A 92 -6.26 1.61 -15.11
C SER A 92 -5.83 0.15 -15.26
N TYR A 93 -4.88 -0.12 -16.18
CA TYR A 93 -4.29 -1.43 -16.33
C TYR A 93 -3.70 -1.93 -15.00
N THR A 94 -3.70 -3.25 -14.80
CA THR A 94 -3.25 -3.88 -13.55
C THR A 94 -1.81 -3.51 -13.21
N SER A 95 -1.62 -2.96 -12.02
CA SER A 95 -0.32 -2.70 -11.41
C SER A 95 -0.41 -2.93 -9.90
N MET A 96 0.62 -3.52 -9.32
CA MET A 96 0.79 -3.73 -7.88
C MET A 96 2.22 -3.37 -7.49
N ASP A 97 2.63 -2.15 -7.83
CA ASP A 97 4.01 -1.69 -7.69
C ASP A 97 4.26 -0.99 -6.35
N LEU A 98 5.39 -1.33 -5.74
CA LEU A 98 5.95 -0.64 -4.59
C LEU A 98 7.41 -0.29 -4.86
N ALA A 99 7.72 0.99 -4.91
CA ALA A 99 9.09 1.50 -5.02
C ALA A 99 9.46 2.33 -3.79
N ILE A 100 10.59 2.01 -3.18
CA ILE A 100 11.11 2.71 -2.00
C ILE A 100 12.53 3.20 -2.32
N GLY A 101 12.73 4.51 -2.32
CA GLY A 101 14.04 5.13 -2.45
C GLY A 101 14.52 5.67 -1.11
N GLY A 102 15.76 5.40 -0.78
CA GLY A 102 16.46 5.90 0.39
C GLY A 102 17.82 6.50 0.03
N SER A 103 18.54 7.02 1.04
CA SER A 103 19.89 7.62 0.85
C SER A 103 20.94 6.63 0.38
N ASN A 104 20.79 5.34 0.68
CA ASN A 104 21.79 4.32 0.41
C ASN A 104 21.39 3.32 -0.69
N GLY A 105 20.15 3.37 -1.16
CA GLY A 105 19.67 2.44 -2.17
C GLY A 105 18.19 2.57 -2.45
N SER A 106 17.71 1.68 -3.29
CA SER A 106 16.30 1.57 -3.67
C SER A 106 15.84 0.12 -3.69
N LEU A 107 14.54 -0.06 -3.46
CA LEU A 107 13.85 -1.34 -3.56
C LEU A 107 12.68 -1.16 -4.52
N HIS A 108 12.44 -2.15 -5.37
CA HIS A 108 11.27 -2.19 -6.25
C HIS A 108 10.64 -3.58 -6.24
N LEU A 109 9.35 -3.65 -5.95
CA LEU A 109 8.53 -4.87 -5.91
C LEU A 109 7.31 -4.65 -6.80
N ARG A 110 7.10 -5.54 -7.79
CA ARG A 110 6.06 -5.38 -8.83
C ARG A 110 4.74 -6.06 -8.51
N ASP A 111 4.70 -6.85 -7.46
CA ASP A 111 3.59 -7.74 -7.10
C ASP A 111 3.36 -7.75 -5.59
N PHE A 112 3.50 -6.59 -4.94
CA PHE A 112 3.54 -6.48 -3.49
C PHE A 112 2.24 -6.88 -2.77
N ILE A 113 1.11 -6.98 -3.48
CA ILE A 113 -0.18 -7.41 -2.93
C ILE A 113 -0.39 -8.90 -3.19
N ILE A 114 -0.25 -9.32 -4.45
CA ILE A 114 -0.45 -10.69 -4.90
C ILE A 114 0.81 -11.12 -5.63
N PRO A 115 1.69 -11.93 -5.02
CA PRO A 115 2.89 -12.42 -5.66
C PRO A 115 2.59 -13.21 -6.94
N TYR A 116 3.44 -13.08 -7.95
CA TYR A 116 3.31 -13.85 -9.20
C TYR A 116 3.45 -15.37 -8.99
N GLY A 117 4.20 -15.77 -7.96
CA GLY A 117 4.35 -17.16 -7.57
C GLY A 117 3.70 -17.45 -6.22
N GLU A 118 3.03 -18.60 -6.10
CA GLU A 118 2.35 -18.99 -4.84
C GLU A 118 3.29 -19.12 -3.65
N THR A 119 4.49 -19.63 -3.89
CA THR A 119 5.49 -19.93 -2.84
C THR A 119 6.80 -19.19 -3.04
N SER A 120 6.83 -18.23 -3.96
CA SER A 120 8.02 -17.43 -4.24
C SER A 120 7.65 -16.02 -4.63
N ALA A 121 8.44 -15.06 -4.15
CA ALA A 121 8.38 -13.67 -4.56
C ALA A 121 9.79 -13.16 -4.85
N SER A 122 9.91 -12.07 -5.60
CA SER A 122 11.20 -11.42 -5.82
C SER A 122 11.04 -9.90 -5.79
N PHE A 123 12.13 -9.22 -5.50
CA PHE A 123 12.21 -7.76 -5.57
C PHE A 123 13.59 -7.32 -6.06
N ASP A 124 13.63 -6.17 -6.75
CA ASP A 124 14.88 -5.56 -7.16
C ASP A 124 15.45 -4.72 -6.02
N LEU A 125 16.72 -4.93 -5.67
CA LEU A 125 17.46 -4.15 -4.69
C LEU A 125 18.67 -3.50 -5.35
N THR A 126 18.87 -2.21 -5.11
CA THR A 126 20.07 -1.49 -5.56
C THR A 126 20.70 -0.78 -4.38
N LEU A 127 21.95 -1.08 -4.07
CA LEU A 127 22.70 -0.44 -2.98
C LEU A 127 23.94 0.25 -3.52
N GLY A 128 24.23 1.46 -3.03
CA GLY A 128 25.45 2.20 -3.31
C GLY A 128 25.65 2.57 -4.78
N ALA A 129 24.59 2.64 -5.58
CA ALA A 129 24.68 3.00 -6.99
C ALA A 129 25.17 4.44 -7.18
N LYS A 130 26.08 4.61 -8.13
CA LYS A 130 26.65 5.91 -8.52
C LYS A 130 26.79 5.98 -10.02
N PHE A 131 26.76 7.17 -10.58
CA PHE A 131 27.26 7.40 -11.92
C PHE A 131 28.76 7.22 -11.92
N VAL A 132 29.27 6.33 -12.75
CA VAL A 132 30.72 6.09 -12.92
C VAL A 132 31.30 7.15 -13.83
N ASP A 133 30.55 7.44 -14.90
CA ASP A 133 30.82 8.46 -15.88
C ASP A 133 29.49 8.98 -16.42
N LEU A 134 29.42 10.25 -16.81
CA LEU A 134 28.23 10.88 -17.37
C LEU A 134 27.73 10.18 -18.66
N HIS A 135 28.60 9.45 -19.35
CA HIS A 135 28.30 8.80 -20.62
C HIS A 135 28.16 7.28 -20.54
N ILE A 136 28.58 6.65 -19.45
CA ILE A 136 28.68 5.18 -19.34
C ILE A 136 27.59 4.59 -18.44
N GLY A 137 27.02 5.39 -17.53
CA GLY A 137 25.89 4.96 -16.70
C GLY A 137 26.27 4.52 -15.29
N TRP A 138 25.61 3.49 -14.80
CA TRP A 138 25.67 3.08 -13.41
C TRP A 138 26.79 2.06 -13.15
N ASN A 139 27.46 2.17 -11.97
CA ASN A 139 28.44 1.18 -11.51
C ASN A 139 27.82 -0.11 -10.96
N VAL A 140 26.55 -0.06 -10.58
CA VAL A 140 25.80 -1.19 -10.02
C VAL A 140 24.47 -1.32 -10.76
N ARG A 141 24.09 -2.55 -11.07
CA ARG A 141 22.75 -2.89 -11.57
C ARG A 141 21.86 -3.33 -10.42
N PRO A 142 20.54 -3.21 -10.53
CA PRO A 142 19.61 -3.83 -9.59
C PRO A 142 19.91 -5.34 -9.48
N GLU A 143 19.92 -5.83 -8.25
CA GLU A 143 20.01 -7.25 -7.92
C GLU A 143 18.61 -7.77 -7.62
N GLU A 144 18.22 -8.84 -8.30
CA GLU A 144 16.96 -9.52 -8.00
C GLU A 144 17.15 -10.43 -6.79
N VAL A 145 16.42 -10.13 -5.72
CA VAL A 145 16.42 -10.91 -4.48
C VAL A 145 15.19 -11.81 -4.48
N HIS A 146 15.42 -13.11 -4.40
CA HIS A 146 14.36 -14.12 -4.36
C HIS A 146 14.04 -14.50 -2.92
N VAL A 147 12.75 -14.59 -2.60
CA VAL A 147 12.20 -15.05 -1.32
C VAL A 147 11.32 -16.25 -1.58
N ALA A 148 11.66 -17.38 -1.01
CA ALA A 148 10.86 -18.60 -1.08
C ALA A 148 10.13 -18.83 0.26
N ASN A 149 8.91 -19.31 0.18
CA ASN A 149 8.10 -19.75 1.32
C ASN A 149 7.61 -21.17 1.06
N GLU A 150 7.38 -21.92 2.13
CA GLU A 150 6.82 -23.28 2.03
C GLU A 150 5.30 -23.25 1.74
N LEU A 151 4.63 -22.16 2.08
CA LEU A 151 3.18 -21.99 1.97
C LEU A 151 2.84 -20.67 1.28
N PRO A 152 1.71 -20.60 0.58
CA PRO A 152 1.14 -19.35 0.08
C PRO A 152 0.88 -18.34 1.22
N GLN A 153 0.85 -17.04 0.91
CA GLN A 153 0.70 -15.99 1.92
C GLN A 153 -0.61 -16.09 2.73
N GLU A 154 -1.70 -16.54 2.12
CA GLU A 154 -2.98 -16.74 2.80
C GLU A 154 -2.88 -17.88 3.84
N ALA A 155 -2.18 -18.96 3.51
CA ALA A 155 -1.93 -20.04 4.45
C ALA A 155 -1.03 -19.60 5.60
N LEU A 156 0.00 -18.78 5.33
CA LEU A 156 0.85 -18.17 6.36
C LEU A 156 0.04 -17.24 7.29
N MET A 157 -0.91 -16.49 6.75
CA MET A 157 -1.83 -15.66 7.55
C MET A 157 -2.68 -16.50 8.49
N VAL A 158 -3.28 -17.60 8.01
CA VAL A 158 -4.06 -18.54 8.84
C VAL A 158 -3.19 -19.21 9.89
N GLN A 159 -1.97 -19.60 9.53
CA GLN A 159 -1.00 -20.19 10.45
C GLN A 159 -0.63 -19.22 11.59
N GLU A 160 -0.33 -17.96 11.27
CA GLU A 160 -0.03 -16.94 12.28
C GLU A 160 -1.24 -16.69 13.19
N PHE A 161 -2.45 -16.60 12.64
CA PHE A 161 -3.66 -16.46 13.44
C PHE A 161 -3.86 -17.64 14.37
N SER A 162 -3.70 -18.87 13.89
CA SER A 162 -3.79 -20.09 14.69
C SER A 162 -2.76 -20.11 15.83
N ARG A 163 -1.52 -19.70 15.54
CA ARG A 163 -0.45 -19.58 16.54
C ARG A 163 -0.81 -18.59 17.65
N LEU A 164 -1.39 -17.44 17.30
CA LEU A 164 -1.82 -16.43 18.26
C LEU A 164 -2.94 -16.95 19.15
N VAL A 165 -3.93 -17.63 18.57
CA VAL A 165 -5.05 -18.25 19.32
C VAL A 165 -4.54 -19.34 20.26
N ALA A 166 -3.65 -20.23 19.79
CA ALA A 166 -3.06 -21.26 20.61
C ALA A 166 -2.25 -20.66 21.78
N GLY A 167 -1.50 -19.60 21.56
CA GLY A 167 -0.77 -18.89 22.60
C GLY A 167 -1.69 -18.37 23.72
N ILE A 168 -2.87 -17.86 23.38
CA ILE A 168 -3.86 -17.41 24.37
C ILE A 168 -4.45 -18.61 25.12
N ARG A 169 -4.90 -19.63 24.39
CA ARG A 169 -5.60 -20.79 24.93
C ARG A 169 -4.70 -21.66 25.82
N ASP A 170 -3.50 -21.97 25.31
CA ASP A 170 -2.64 -23.02 25.90
C ASP A 170 -1.56 -22.46 26.83
N CYS A 171 -1.14 -21.20 26.60
CA CYS A 171 -0.05 -20.58 27.34
C CYS A 171 -0.50 -19.35 28.18
N GLY A 172 -1.78 -18.99 28.16
CA GLY A 172 -2.29 -17.82 28.87
C GLY A 172 -1.72 -16.47 28.38
N SER A 173 -1.21 -16.42 27.14
CA SER A 173 -0.66 -15.19 26.55
C SER A 173 -1.75 -14.13 26.42
N LYS A 174 -1.38 -12.85 26.55
CA LYS A 174 -2.30 -11.75 26.23
C LYS A 174 -2.54 -11.69 24.71
N PRO A 175 -3.73 -11.26 24.26
CA PRO A 175 -3.98 -11.00 22.86
C PRO A 175 -2.95 -10.04 22.25
N SER A 176 -2.45 -10.34 21.05
CA SER A 176 -1.53 -9.46 20.35
C SER A 176 -2.27 -8.20 19.86
N THR A 177 -1.78 -7.03 20.20
CA THR A 177 -2.31 -5.74 19.72
C THR A 177 -1.71 -5.34 18.38
N LYS A 178 -0.63 -5.99 17.93
CA LYS A 178 0.13 -5.63 16.73
C LYS A 178 -0.77 -5.46 15.50
N TRP A 179 -1.55 -6.47 15.18
CA TRP A 179 -2.39 -6.48 13.98
C TRP A 179 -3.54 -5.47 14.07
N LEU A 180 -4.12 -5.33 15.26
CA LEU A 180 -5.13 -4.32 15.55
C LEU A 180 -4.59 -2.90 15.34
N GLU A 181 -3.39 -2.62 15.85
CA GLU A 181 -2.73 -1.32 15.69
C GLU A 181 -2.39 -1.00 14.24
N ILE A 182 -1.90 -1.99 13.48
CA ILE A 182 -1.62 -1.85 12.05
C ILE A 182 -2.89 -1.49 11.30
N SER A 183 -3.97 -2.26 11.48
CA SER A 183 -5.26 -2.02 10.83
C SER A 183 -5.84 -0.66 11.21
N ARG A 184 -5.79 -0.29 12.50
CA ARG A 184 -6.26 1.00 12.98
C ARG A 184 -5.50 2.17 12.35
N LYS A 185 -4.16 2.08 12.26
CA LYS A 185 -3.34 3.13 11.65
C LYS A 185 -3.61 3.27 10.14
N THR A 186 -3.81 2.15 9.44
CA THR A 186 -4.20 2.17 8.04
C THR A 186 -5.55 2.88 7.87
N GLN A 187 -6.54 2.54 8.71
CA GLN A 187 -7.87 3.18 8.66
C GLN A 187 -7.80 4.68 8.95
N LEU A 188 -7.00 5.12 9.93
CA LEU A 188 -6.82 6.55 10.21
C LEU A 188 -6.31 7.33 8.99
N VAL A 189 -5.42 6.73 8.21
CA VAL A 189 -4.94 7.36 6.96
C VAL A 189 -6.04 7.39 5.91
N VAL A 190 -6.83 6.30 5.75
CA VAL A 190 -7.99 6.28 4.84
C VAL A 190 -8.99 7.36 5.21
N ASP A 191 -9.31 7.51 6.49
CA ASP A 191 -10.24 8.54 6.99
C ASP A 191 -9.69 9.95 6.70
N ALA A 192 -8.39 10.16 6.87
CA ALA A 192 -7.74 11.43 6.55
C ALA A 192 -7.77 11.74 5.05
N VAL A 193 -7.65 10.72 4.16
CA VAL A 193 -7.83 10.90 2.71
C VAL A 193 -9.24 11.39 2.40
N ASN A 194 -10.26 10.73 2.95
CA ASN A 194 -11.65 11.14 2.76
C ASN A 194 -11.87 12.58 3.28
N LYS A 195 -11.30 12.89 4.44
CA LYS A 195 -11.38 14.23 4.99
C LYS A 195 -10.70 15.29 4.11
N SER A 196 -9.56 14.95 3.52
CA SER A 196 -8.88 15.83 2.56
C SER A 196 -9.75 16.11 1.34
N LEU A 197 -10.43 15.10 0.79
CA LEU A 197 -11.38 15.26 -0.32
C LEU A 197 -12.55 16.21 0.04
N GLU A 198 -13.15 16.02 1.22
CA GLU A 198 -14.22 16.90 1.72
C GLU A 198 -13.77 18.35 1.86
N LEU A 199 -12.52 18.58 2.21
CA LEU A 199 -11.91 19.90 2.36
C LEU A 199 -11.41 20.49 1.03
N GLY A 200 -11.70 19.87 -0.11
CA GLY A 200 -11.22 20.29 -1.42
C GLY A 200 -9.75 20.05 -1.63
N CYS A 201 -9.29 18.86 -1.30
CA CYS A 201 -7.92 18.40 -1.43
C CYS A 201 -6.89 19.17 -0.58
N LYS A 202 -7.31 19.67 0.58
CA LYS A 202 -6.41 20.32 1.54
C LYS A 202 -5.71 19.28 2.41
N PRO A 203 -4.48 19.55 2.88
CA PRO A 203 -3.79 18.67 3.83
C PRO A 203 -4.59 18.47 5.13
N VAL A 204 -4.59 17.24 5.62
CA VAL A 204 -5.13 16.82 6.91
C VAL A 204 -3.99 16.32 7.78
N CYS A 205 -3.82 16.92 8.97
CA CYS A 205 -2.81 16.48 9.95
C CYS A 205 -3.34 15.28 10.76
N LEU A 206 -2.43 14.33 11.06
CA LEU A 206 -2.68 13.16 11.91
C LEU A 206 -1.88 13.22 13.21
#